data_8953bccd56231c7b0e78acf1792d4393
#
_entry.id   8953bccd56231c7b0e78acf1792d4393
#
_cell.length_a   1.000
_cell.length_b   1.000
_cell.length_c   1.000
_cell.angle_alpha   90.00
_cell.angle_beta   90.00
_cell.angle_gamma   90.00
#
_symmetry.space_group_name_H-M   'P 1'
#
loop_
_entity.id
_entity.type
_entity.pdbx_description
1 polymer ?
#
loop_
_entity_poly.entity_id
_entity_poly.type
_entity_poly.pdbx_seq_one_letter_code
_entity_poly.pdbx_strand_id
1 'polypeptide(L)'
;SDTGLRIRNSIEDHNLNISRAAFCGGESPHRYVKDFGVHLFLSSSIEDVKLAIESDVAAATIISRPSENHKESKSDLLKIAFDGDAVIFSDDSEKIYHEKGLQAFIENEANAETNLKEGPFKSFLVELNKIQKFKSFNICWI
;
A
#
# COMPACT_ATOMS: atom_id res chain seq x y z
N SER A 1 18.94 16.34 16.79
CA SER A 1 18.49 15.15 17.53
C SER A 1 19.23 13.93 16.99
N ASP A 2 19.81 13.11 17.89
CA ASP A 2 20.68 11.98 17.55
C ASP A 2 19.97 10.86 16.78
N THR A 3 18.63 10.88 16.73
CA THR A 3 17.81 9.90 16.02
C THR A 3 18.08 9.90 14.52
N GLY A 4 18.25 11.06 13.91
CA GLY A 4 18.55 11.18 12.47
C GLY A 4 19.90 10.56 12.11
N LEU A 5 20.91 10.73 12.96
CA LEU A 5 22.24 10.17 12.75
C LEU A 5 22.20 8.63 12.84
N ARG A 6 21.49 8.07 13.81
CA ARG A 6 21.35 6.61 13.95
C ARG A 6 20.66 5.98 12.73
N ILE A 7 19.59 6.61 12.23
CA ILE A 7 18.89 6.15 11.03
C ILE A 7 19.84 6.18 9.83
N ARG A 8 20.58 7.27 9.65
CA ARG A 8 21.55 7.40 8.56
C ARG A 8 22.62 6.31 8.61
N ASN A 9 23.22 6.10 9.78
CA ASN A 9 24.22 5.03 9.96
C ASN A 9 23.62 3.66 9.63
N SER A 10 22.39 3.38 10.06
CA SER A 10 21.70 2.11 9.72
C SER A 10 21.45 1.94 8.23
N ILE A 11 21.09 3.01 7.53
CA ILE A 11 20.92 2.99 6.07
C ILE A 11 22.25 2.64 5.38
N GLU A 12 23.34 3.24 5.84
CA GLU A 12 24.70 2.98 5.32
C GLU A 12 25.16 1.54 5.63
N ASP A 13 25.02 1.09 6.89
CA ASP A 13 25.41 -0.25 7.35
C ASP A 13 24.67 -1.37 6.60
N HIS A 14 23.39 -1.16 6.31
CA HIS A 14 22.57 -2.11 5.55
C HIS A 14 22.63 -1.90 4.03
N ASN A 15 23.46 -0.98 3.57
CA ASN A 15 23.63 -0.65 2.15
C ASN A 15 22.29 -0.38 1.43
N LEU A 16 21.40 0.38 2.08
CA LEU A 16 20.09 0.72 1.53
C LEU A 16 20.17 1.94 0.63
N ASN A 17 19.61 1.84 -0.56
CA ASN A 17 19.56 2.96 -1.51
C ASN A 17 18.35 3.87 -1.20
N ILE A 18 18.42 4.61 -0.08
CA ILE A 18 17.42 5.59 0.33
C ILE A 18 17.92 6.99 0.03
N SER A 19 17.29 7.67 -0.92
CA SER A 19 17.74 8.98 -1.41
C SER A 19 17.10 10.18 -0.69
N ARG A 20 15.97 9.98 -0.03
CA ARG A 20 15.23 11.05 0.65
C ARG A 20 14.71 10.60 2.01
N ALA A 21 14.84 11.47 3.02
CA ALA A 21 14.30 11.24 4.35
C ALA A 21 13.77 12.55 4.94
N ALA A 22 12.67 12.48 5.69
CA ALA A 22 12.15 13.59 6.50
C ALA A 22 12.16 13.17 7.97
N PHE A 23 12.66 14.05 8.84
CA PHE A 23 12.67 13.85 10.28
C PHE A 23 11.62 14.77 10.91
N CYS A 24 10.49 14.22 11.30
CA CYS A 24 9.30 14.97 11.67
C CYS A 24 9.26 15.40 13.15
N GLY A 25 10.26 15.02 13.95
CA GLY A 25 10.34 15.41 15.36
C GLY A 25 9.17 14.92 16.24
N GLY A 26 8.51 13.83 15.85
CA GLY A 26 7.34 13.29 16.54
C GLY A 26 5.99 13.72 15.93
N GLU A 27 6.01 14.62 14.95
CA GLU A 27 4.80 14.95 14.20
C GLU A 27 4.50 13.91 13.13
N SER A 28 3.23 13.83 12.70
CA SER A 28 2.83 12.88 11.65
C SER A 28 3.55 13.14 10.33
N PRO A 29 4.12 12.09 9.70
CA PRO A 29 4.82 12.22 8.42
C PRO A 29 3.87 12.43 7.23
N HIS A 30 2.56 12.25 7.40
CA HIS A 30 1.59 12.27 6.28
C HIS A 30 1.67 13.56 5.45
N ARG A 31 1.99 14.70 6.07
CA ARG A 31 2.12 15.98 5.37
C ARG A 31 3.19 16.00 4.27
N TYR A 32 4.18 15.13 4.36
CA TYR A 32 5.27 15.06 3.37
C TYR A 32 4.98 14.07 2.24
N VAL A 33 3.93 13.26 2.36
CA VAL A 33 3.66 12.16 1.43
C VAL A 33 3.41 12.67 0.02
N LYS A 34 2.61 13.74 -0.14
CA LYS A 34 2.35 14.37 -1.44
C LYS A 34 3.59 15.05 -2.01
N ASP A 35 4.29 15.82 -1.21
CA ASP A 35 5.50 16.57 -1.65
C ASP A 35 6.62 15.64 -2.09
N PHE A 36 6.69 14.45 -1.51
CA PHE A 36 7.65 13.42 -1.90
C PHE A 36 7.19 12.61 -3.14
N GLY A 37 5.98 12.83 -3.63
CA GLY A 37 5.42 12.06 -4.74
C GLY A 37 5.29 10.57 -4.40
N VAL A 38 4.84 10.26 -3.20
CA VAL A 38 4.72 8.89 -2.69
C VAL A 38 3.52 8.21 -3.35
N HIS A 39 3.71 6.99 -3.85
CA HIS A 39 2.64 6.16 -4.40
C HIS A 39 2.15 5.08 -3.41
N LEU A 40 2.97 4.75 -2.41
CA LEU A 40 2.59 3.84 -1.33
C LEU A 40 3.22 4.32 -0.01
N PHE A 41 2.38 4.55 0.99
CA PHE A 41 2.79 4.92 2.34
C PHE A 41 2.57 3.75 3.30
N LEU A 42 3.61 3.35 4.02
CA LEU A 42 3.57 2.27 4.99
C LEU A 42 3.91 2.81 6.39
N SER A 43 3.04 2.57 7.36
CA SER A 43 3.26 3.01 8.74
C SER A 43 2.71 1.99 9.74
N SER A 44 3.25 1.97 10.94
CA SER A 44 2.66 1.26 12.09
C SER A 44 1.56 2.07 12.78
N SER A 45 1.45 3.37 12.47
CA SER A 45 0.41 4.27 12.98
C SER A 45 -0.83 4.20 12.11
N ILE A 46 -1.94 3.71 12.64
CA ILE A 46 -3.23 3.65 11.95
C ILE A 46 -3.72 5.05 11.57
N GLU A 47 -3.50 6.04 12.43
CA GLU A 47 -3.88 7.43 12.18
C GLU A 47 -3.15 8.01 10.96
N ASP A 48 -1.84 7.80 10.86
CA ASP A 48 -1.04 8.28 9.73
C ASP A 48 -1.48 7.61 8.42
N VAL A 49 -1.84 6.33 8.48
CA VAL A 49 -2.36 5.57 7.33
C VAL A 49 -3.69 6.16 6.87
N LYS A 50 -4.63 6.45 7.78
CA LYS A 50 -5.90 7.09 7.44
C LYS A 50 -5.69 8.44 6.76
N LEU A 51 -4.85 9.30 7.34
CA LEU A 51 -4.55 10.62 6.79
C LEU A 51 -3.90 10.55 5.40
N ALA A 52 -3.07 9.54 5.15
CA ALA A 52 -2.49 9.31 3.83
C ALA A 52 -3.57 8.90 2.80
N ILE A 53 -4.49 8.00 3.18
CA ILE A 53 -5.62 7.59 2.32
C ILE A 53 -6.55 8.76 2.03
N GLU A 54 -6.90 9.59 3.02
CA GLU A 54 -7.67 10.82 2.85
C GLU A 54 -6.98 11.84 1.94
N SER A 55 -5.68 11.69 1.78
CA SER A 55 -4.84 12.48 0.87
C SER A 55 -4.67 11.85 -0.52
N ASP A 56 -5.47 10.86 -0.89
CA ASP A 56 -5.41 10.10 -2.16
C ASP A 56 -4.09 9.36 -2.38
N VAL A 57 -3.43 8.93 -1.31
CA VAL A 57 -2.23 8.11 -1.39
C VAL A 57 -2.53 6.72 -0.87
N ALA A 58 -2.22 5.70 -1.66
CA ALA A 58 -2.32 4.31 -1.21
C ALA A 58 -1.50 4.10 0.07
N ALA A 59 -2.12 3.55 1.11
CA ALA A 59 -1.45 3.36 2.38
C ALA A 59 -1.88 2.07 3.07
N ALA A 60 -0.97 1.50 3.87
CA ALA A 60 -1.26 0.30 4.65
C ALA A 60 -0.54 0.32 6.00
N THR A 61 -1.19 -0.30 7.00
CA THR A 61 -0.64 -0.46 8.34
C THR A 61 0.24 -1.71 8.40
N ILE A 62 1.48 -1.53 8.84
CA ILE A 62 2.38 -2.64 9.11
C ILE A 62 2.12 -3.16 10.52
N ILE A 63 1.69 -4.41 10.61
CA ILE A 63 1.53 -5.12 11.88
C ILE A 63 2.80 -5.92 12.12
N SER A 64 3.70 -5.38 12.93
CA SER A 64 4.95 -6.07 13.30
C SER A 64 4.62 -7.21 14.27
N ARG A 65 4.72 -8.44 13.82
CA ARG A 65 4.79 -9.62 14.69
C ARG A 65 6.19 -10.20 14.57
N PRO A 66 6.95 -10.30 15.68
CA PRO A 66 8.20 -11.05 15.65
C PRO A 66 7.87 -12.49 15.26
N SER A 67 8.29 -12.89 14.08
CA SER A 67 8.21 -14.29 13.66
C SER A 67 9.58 -14.92 13.90
N GLU A 68 9.68 -15.73 14.93
CA GLU A 68 10.89 -16.51 15.22
C GLU A 68 11.23 -17.54 14.14
N ASN A 69 10.35 -17.74 13.13
CA ASN A 69 10.45 -18.78 12.13
C ASN A 69 10.47 -18.29 10.68
N HIS A 70 10.85 -17.04 10.41
CA HIS A 70 11.10 -16.64 9.03
C HIS A 70 12.35 -17.36 8.50
N LYS A 71 12.12 -18.56 7.92
CA LYS A 71 13.11 -19.12 7.00
C LYS A 71 13.20 -18.15 5.84
N GLU A 72 14.35 -17.51 5.69
CA GLU A 72 14.64 -16.70 4.51
C GLU A 72 14.32 -17.50 3.26
N SER A 73 13.32 -17.08 2.53
CA SER A 73 13.04 -17.65 1.21
C SER A 73 14.23 -17.25 0.33
N LYS A 74 14.98 -18.21 -0.18
CA LYS A 74 16.05 -18.00 -1.16
C LYS A 74 15.52 -17.62 -2.54
N SER A 75 14.38 -16.95 -2.59
CA SER A 75 13.75 -16.51 -3.82
C SER A 75 14.14 -15.05 -4.08
N ASP A 76 14.76 -14.79 -5.22
CA ASP A 76 15.05 -13.43 -5.71
C ASP A 76 13.79 -12.70 -6.20
N LEU A 77 12.60 -13.28 -5.95
CA LEU A 77 11.32 -12.73 -6.38
C LEU A 77 10.61 -12.00 -5.24
N LEU A 78 10.30 -10.74 -5.46
CA LEU A 78 9.35 -10.01 -4.63
C LEU A 78 7.92 -10.47 -4.98
N LYS A 79 7.20 -11.01 -3.99
CA LYS A 79 5.80 -11.45 -4.13
C LYS A 79 4.92 -10.50 -3.33
N ILE A 80 3.96 -9.86 -4.01
CA ILE A 80 2.99 -8.96 -3.39
C ILE A 80 1.61 -9.50 -3.72
N ALA A 81 0.75 -9.65 -2.72
CA ALA A 81 -0.67 -9.99 -2.88
C ALA A 81 -1.52 -8.75 -2.62
N PHE A 82 -2.53 -8.56 -3.44
CA PHE A 82 -3.52 -7.50 -3.28
C PHE A 82 -4.90 -8.13 -3.18
N ASP A 83 -5.71 -7.61 -2.28
CA ASP A 83 -7.14 -7.87 -2.27
C ASP A 83 -7.81 -7.13 -3.45
N GLY A 84 -8.93 -7.66 -3.94
CA GLY A 84 -9.67 -7.06 -5.04
C GLY A 84 -10.50 -5.86 -4.58
N ASP A 85 -11.45 -6.13 -3.69
CA ASP A 85 -12.45 -5.16 -3.26
C ASP A 85 -11.87 -4.13 -2.29
N ALA A 86 -12.26 -2.88 -2.44
CA ALA A 86 -11.79 -1.74 -1.64
C ALA A 86 -10.27 -1.48 -1.67
N VAL A 87 -9.50 -2.22 -2.48
CA VAL A 87 -8.05 -2.04 -2.64
C VAL A 87 -7.72 -1.74 -4.10
N ILE A 88 -7.91 -2.70 -5.01
CA ILE A 88 -7.68 -2.53 -6.44
C ILE A 88 -8.84 -1.82 -7.10
N PHE A 89 -10.05 -2.24 -6.73
CA PHE A 89 -11.32 -1.69 -7.19
C PHE A 89 -11.97 -0.86 -6.08
N SER A 90 -13.02 -0.13 -6.43
CA SER A 90 -13.83 0.58 -5.45
C SER A 90 -14.61 -0.40 -4.57
N ASP A 91 -15.07 0.08 -3.43
CA ASP A 91 -15.93 -0.64 -2.50
C ASP A 91 -17.44 -0.51 -2.82
N ASP A 92 -17.77 -0.09 -4.06
CA ASP A 92 -19.16 0.18 -4.44
C ASP A 92 -20.06 -1.07 -4.30
N SER A 93 -19.55 -2.25 -4.69
CA SER A 93 -20.28 -3.52 -4.56
C SER A 93 -20.48 -3.93 -3.10
N GLU A 94 -19.47 -3.76 -2.26
CA GLU A 94 -19.55 -4.05 -0.84
C GLU A 94 -20.55 -3.13 -0.12
N LYS A 95 -20.58 -1.84 -0.48
CA LYS A 95 -21.58 -0.89 0.02
C LYS A 95 -23.00 -1.32 -0.31
N ILE A 96 -23.27 -1.77 -1.53
CA ILE A 96 -24.57 -2.28 -1.94
C ILE A 96 -24.96 -3.50 -1.08
N TYR A 97 -24.03 -4.41 -0.85
CA TYR A 97 -24.27 -5.56 0.03
C TYR A 97 -24.65 -5.14 1.46
N HIS A 98 -23.89 -4.21 2.05
CA HIS A 98 -24.14 -3.73 3.41
C HIS A 98 -25.43 -2.93 3.54
N GLU A 99 -25.78 -2.12 2.54
CA GLU A 99 -26.96 -1.26 2.59
C GLU A 99 -28.27 -1.98 2.19
N LYS A 100 -28.19 -2.86 1.18
CA LYS A 100 -29.38 -3.44 0.53
C LYS A 100 -29.45 -4.97 0.62
N GLY A 101 -28.40 -5.60 1.16
CA GLY A 101 -28.33 -7.04 1.36
C GLY A 101 -27.90 -7.84 0.13
N LEU A 102 -27.81 -9.16 0.32
CA LEU A 102 -27.26 -10.11 -0.66
C LEU A 102 -27.99 -10.10 -2.02
N GLN A 103 -29.32 -9.99 -2.00
CA GLN A 103 -30.11 -10.05 -3.24
C GLN A 103 -29.78 -8.87 -4.15
N ALA A 104 -29.71 -7.65 -3.61
CA ALA A 104 -29.36 -6.45 -4.37
C ALA A 104 -27.90 -6.49 -4.86
N PHE A 105 -26.99 -7.08 -4.11
CA PHE A 105 -25.62 -7.33 -4.53
C PHE A 105 -25.58 -8.26 -5.76
N ILE A 106 -26.27 -9.42 -5.68
CA ILE A 106 -26.32 -10.39 -6.80
C ILE A 106 -26.90 -9.76 -8.08
N GLU A 107 -27.99 -8.98 -7.93
CA GLU A 107 -28.60 -8.28 -9.07
C GLU A 107 -27.68 -7.21 -9.66
N ASN A 108 -26.95 -6.49 -8.83
CA ASN A 108 -25.97 -5.51 -9.28
C ASN A 108 -24.82 -6.16 -10.05
N GLU A 109 -24.25 -7.25 -9.54
CA GLU A 109 -23.17 -7.99 -10.21
C GLU A 109 -23.64 -8.64 -11.52
N ALA A 110 -24.85 -9.20 -11.55
CA ALA A 110 -25.42 -9.82 -12.75
C ALA A 110 -25.72 -8.82 -13.86
N ASN A 111 -26.02 -7.57 -13.53
CA ASN A 111 -26.33 -6.49 -14.47
C ASN A 111 -25.16 -5.52 -14.70
N ALA A 112 -23.97 -5.82 -14.16
CA ALA A 112 -22.80 -4.96 -14.31
C ALA A 112 -22.29 -4.96 -15.76
N GLU A 113 -22.75 -4.00 -16.56
CA GLU A 113 -22.24 -3.76 -17.93
C GLU A 113 -20.98 -2.90 -17.95
N THR A 114 -20.63 -2.32 -16.82
CA THR A 114 -19.47 -1.41 -16.67
C THR A 114 -18.38 -2.02 -15.81
N ASN A 115 -17.13 -1.72 -16.15
CA ASN A 115 -16.00 -2.10 -15.32
C ASN A 115 -16.10 -1.48 -13.92
N LEU A 116 -15.62 -2.21 -12.93
CA LEU A 116 -15.48 -1.68 -11.57
C LEU A 116 -14.66 -0.38 -11.57
N LYS A 117 -15.07 0.57 -10.75
CA LYS A 117 -14.31 1.80 -10.57
C LYS A 117 -12.96 1.50 -9.90
N GLU A 118 -12.06 2.42 -10.06
CA GLU A 118 -10.71 2.32 -9.53
C GLU A 118 -10.68 2.46 -8.01
N GLY A 119 -9.93 1.59 -7.36
CA GLY A 119 -9.70 1.63 -5.92
C GLY A 119 -8.51 2.53 -5.53
N PRO A 120 -8.26 2.69 -4.23
CA PRO A 120 -7.24 3.60 -3.69
C PRO A 120 -5.81 3.23 -4.08
N PHE A 121 -5.55 1.97 -4.44
CA PHE A 121 -4.20 1.50 -4.81
C PHE A 121 -3.86 1.68 -6.30
N LYS A 122 -4.74 2.24 -7.11
CA LYS A 122 -4.51 2.41 -8.56
C LYS A 122 -3.19 3.10 -8.88
N SER A 123 -2.90 4.24 -8.25
CA SER A 123 -1.68 5.00 -8.52
C SER A 123 -0.43 4.17 -8.26
N PHE A 124 -0.40 3.44 -7.16
CA PHE A 124 0.69 2.52 -6.82
C PHE A 124 0.82 1.39 -7.84
N LEU A 125 -0.30 0.76 -8.25
CA LEU A 125 -0.29 -0.34 -9.21
C LEU A 125 0.20 0.09 -10.59
N VAL A 126 -0.13 1.31 -11.02
CA VAL A 126 0.39 1.89 -12.28
C VAL A 126 1.91 2.00 -12.23
N GLU A 127 2.47 2.52 -11.14
CA GLU A 127 3.93 2.65 -10.99
C GLU A 127 4.62 1.28 -10.83
N LEU A 128 4.00 0.37 -10.09
CA LEU A 128 4.50 -1.00 -9.95
C LEU A 128 4.55 -1.72 -11.31
N ASN A 129 3.53 -1.54 -12.15
CA ASN A 129 3.51 -2.10 -13.51
C ASN A 129 4.63 -1.53 -14.40
N LYS A 130 5.01 -0.27 -14.24
CA LYS A 130 6.17 0.30 -14.93
C LYS A 130 7.46 -0.43 -14.51
N ILE A 131 7.64 -0.68 -13.21
CA ILE A 131 8.80 -1.42 -12.70
C ILE A 131 8.84 -2.84 -13.25
N GLN A 132 7.70 -3.52 -13.33
CA GLN A 132 7.59 -4.88 -13.88
C GLN A 132 8.04 -4.98 -15.34
N LYS A 133 7.79 -3.95 -16.14
CA LYS A 133 8.24 -3.92 -17.55
C LYS A 133 9.75 -3.87 -17.69
N PHE A 134 10.48 -3.40 -16.67
CA PHE A 134 11.94 -3.31 -16.69
C PHE A 134 12.66 -4.51 -16.07
N LYS A 135 11.95 -5.30 -15.25
CA LYS A 135 12.51 -6.51 -14.60
C LYS A 135 11.41 -7.56 -14.52
N SER A 136 11.77 -8.83 -14.58
CA SER A 136 10.84 -9.95 -14.42
C SER A 136 10.32 -10.04 -12.98
N PHE A 137 9.38 -9.19 -12.61
CA PHE A 137 8.63 -9.29 -11.37
C PHE A 137 7.32 -10.04 -11.63
N ASN A 138 6.98 -10.99 -10.78
CA ASN A 138 5.67 -11.64 -10.79
C ASN A 138 4.80 -11.05 -9.67
N ILE A 139 3.66 -10.46 -10.05
CA ILE A 139 2.61 -10.11 -9.11
C ILE A 139 1.58 -11.23 -9.13
N CYS A 140 1.21 -11.72 -7.96
CA CYS A 140 0.10 -12.65 -7.80
C CYS A 140 -1.14 -11.86 -7.33
N TRP A 141 -2.28 -12.15 -7.95
CA TRP A 141 -3.59 -11.69 -7.54
C TRP A 141 -4.24 -12.80 -6.70
N ILE A 142 -4.86 -12.45 -5.62
CA ILE A 142 -5.65 -13.36 -4.78
C ILE A 142 -7.06 -12.79 -4.71
#